data_090b600b442e1d03c3d2d0390ca85b77
#
_entry.id   090b600b442e1d03c3d2d0390ca85b77
#
_cell.length_a   1.000
_cell.length_b   1.000
_cell.length_c   1.000
_cell.angle_alpha   90.00
_cell.angle_beta   90.00
_cell.angle_gamma   90.00
#
_symmetry.space_group_name_H-M   'P 1'
#
loop_
_entity.id
_entity.type
_entity.pdbx_description
1 polymer ?
#
loop_
_entity_poly.entity_id
_entity_poly.type
_entity_poly.pdbx_seq_one_letter_code
_entity_poly.pdbx_strand_id
1 'polypeptide(L)'
;MSEEAYKDLLHGNGYHLLREVITPEQADAVRELALTRLDEGADQNGQIAIRNILPWGKLIHDMVTNPRLLSLAHRLLGHDATLAAVSARVLPPGCPQGGLHVDYPYWAMNPGLPVDPALMMQVIWMMEPFTEHNGGTWVAPGSQLWGGRPDEAQFSEHAIQATGN
;
A
#
# COMPACT_ATOMS: atom_id res chain seq x y z
N MET A 1 -8.24 -17.88 -1.33
CA MET A 1 -8.50 -16.41 -1.29
C MET A 1 -9.99 -16.16 -1.23
N SER A 2 -10.45 -15.21 -0.42
CA SER A 2 -11.88 -14.93 -0.31
C SER A 2 -12.37 -14.14 -1.54
N GLU A 3 -13.53 -14.50 -2.04
CA GLU A 3 -14.28 -13.74 -3.05
C GLU A 3 -14.53 -12.30 -2.60
N GLU A 4 -14.64 -12.12 -1.28
CA GLU A 4 -14.84 -10.85 -0.59
C GLU A 4 -13.70 -9.88 -0.88
N ALA A 5 -12.42 -10.27 -0.66
CA ALA A 5 -11.27 -9.41 -0.92
C ALA A 5 -11.22 -8.92 -2.39
N TYR A 6 -11.55 -9.80 -3.34
CA TYR A 6 -11.58 -9.45 -4.75
C TYR A 6 -12.67 -8.40 -5.04
N LYS A 7 -13.87 -8.61 -4.49
CA LYS A 7 -14.98 -7.67 -4.66
C LYS A 7 -14.72 -6.32 -4.00
N ASP A 8 -14.16 -6.33 -2.80
CA ASP A 8 -13.81 -5.09 -2.08
C ASP A 8 -12.83 -4.23 -2.90
N LEU A 9 -11.81 -4.86 -3.47
CA LEU A 9 -10.78 -4.14 -4.21
C LEU A 9 -11.28 -3.56 -5.53
N LEU A 10 -12.10 -4.28 -6.29
CA LEU A 10 -12.57 -3.81 -7.60
C LEU A 10 -13.86 -3.00 -7.55
N HIS A 11 -14.82 -3.43 -6.74
CA HIS A 11 -16.19 -2.93 -6.80
C HIS A 11 -16.73 -2.41 -5.46
N GLY A 12 -15.94 -2.55 -4.39
CA GLY A 12 -16.27 -2.09 -3.05
C GLY A 12 -15.46 -0.87 -2.65
N ASN A 13 -14.85 -0.95 -1.48
CA ASN A 13 -14.08 0.14 -0.89
C ASN A 13 -12.75 0.45 -1.61
N GLY A 14 -12.27 -0.40 -2.50
CA GLY A 14 -10.98 -0.23 -3.17
C GLY A 14 -9.78 -0.62 -2.32
N TYR A 15 -10.00 -1.09 -1.11
CA TYR A 15 -8.99 -1.66 -0.23
C TYR A 15 -9.54 -2.86 0.53
N HIS A 16 -8.65 -3.73 0.99
CA HIS A 16 -8.99 -4.88 1.82
C HIS A 16 -7.89 -5.13 2.85
N LEU A 17 -8.26 -5.33 4.11
CA LEU A 17 -7.32 -5.63 5.18
C LEU A 17 -7.12 -7.14 5.31
N LEU A 18 -5.93 -7.60 4.94
CA LEU A 18 -5.49 -8.98 5.17
C LEU A 18 -4.86 -9.10 6.55
N ARG A 19 -5.51 -9.77 7.46
CA ARG A 19 -5.00 -9.97 8.82
C ARG A 19 -4.08 -11.18 8.93
N GLU A 20 -3.14 -11.13 9.88
CA GLU A 20 -2.27 -12.26 10.24
C GLU A 20 -1.50 -12.84 9.02
N VAL A 21 -0.96 -11.96 8.19
CA VAL A 21 -0.18 -12.35 7.00
C VAL A 21 1.30 -12.55 7.36
N ILE A 22 1.77 -11.79 8.34
CA ILE A 22 3.09 -11.94 8.98
C ILE A 22 2.91 -12.06 10.48
N THR A 23 3.89 -12.64 11.16
CA THR A 23 3.89 -12.71 12.63
C THR A 23 4.39 -11.40 13.24
N PRO A 24 4.07 -11.10 14.51
CA PRO A 24 4.62 -9.95 15.21
C PRO A 24 6.16 -9.92 15.17
N GLU A 25 6.82 -11.08 15.34
CA GLU A 25 8.29 -11.19 15.31
C GLU A 25 8.84 -10.83 13.91
N GLN A 26 8.14 -11.20 12.84
CA GLN A 26 8.51 -10.82 11.48
C GLN A 26 8.34 -9.30 11.27
N ALA A 27 7.27 -8.72 11.76
CA ALA A 27 7.04 -7.27 11.70
C ALA A 27 8.14 -6.50 12.45
N ASP A 28 8.46 -6.93 13.69
CA ASP A 28 9.54 -6.34 14.49
C ASP A 28 10.90 -6.45 13.79
N ALA A 29 11.22 -7.60 13.21
CA ALA A 29 12.47 -7.79 12.49
C ALA A 29 12.59 -6.87 11.27
N VAL A 30 11.53 -6.67 10.49
CA VAL A 30 11.53 -5.72 9.37
C VAL A 30 11.65 -4.29 9.86
N ARG A 31 10.96 -3.94 10.95
CA ARG A 31 11.05 -2.61 11.58
C ARG A 31 12.49 -2.30 12.02
N GLU A 32 13.15 -3.23 12.69
CA GLU A 32 14.55 -3.08 13.09
C GLU A 32 15.49 -2.93 11.89
N LEU A 33 15.30 -3.72 10.85
CA LEU A 33 16.05 -3.58 9.60
C LEU A 33 15.90 -2.19 8.99
N ALA A 34 14.69 -1.63 8.99
CA ALA A 34 14.45 -0.28 8.48
C ALA A 34 15.13 0.78 9.36
N LEU A 35 14.99 0.68 10.69
CA LEU A 35 15.57 1.64 11.63
C LEU A 35 17.11 1.64 11.65
N THR A 36 17.74 0.49 11.35
CA THR A 36 19.22 0.41 11.25
C THR A 36 19.77 0.88 9.91
N ARG A 37 18.91 1.22 8.93
CA ARG A 37 19.26 1.62 7.57
C ARG A 37 18.66 2.97 7.17
N LEU A 38 18.39 3.83 8.10
CA LEU A 38 17.82 5.16 7.82
C LEU A 38 18.70 6.02 6.91
N ASP A 39 20.03 5.82 6.98
CA ASP A 39 21.02 6.48 6.13
C ASP A 39 20.97 6.03 4.66
N GLU A 40 20.40 4.86 4.37
CA GLU A 40 20.12 4.41 3.01
C GLU A 40 18.89 5.11 2.40
N GLY A 41 18.09 5.78 3.22
CA GLY A 41 16.86 6.44 2.84
C GLY A 41 17.07 7.88 2.37
N ALA A 42 16.14 8.35 1.58
CA ALA A 42 16.05 9.76 1.19
C ALA A 42 14.84 10.41 1.85
N ASP A 43 15.00 11.65 2.31
CA ASP A 43 13.87 12.47 2.76
C ASP A 43 12.88 12.68 1.59
N GLN A 44 11.63 12.38 1.86
CA GLN A 44 10.52 12.66 0.97
C GLN A 44 9.43 13.38 1.77
N ASN A 45 9.48 14.70 1.81
CA ASN A 45 8.53 15.53 2.56
C ASN A 45 8.48 15.17 4.05
N GLY A 46 9.63 14.99 4.68
CA GLY A 46 9.76 14.63 6.09
C GLY A 46 9.64 13.13 6.39
N GLN A 47 9.34 12.28 5.41
CA GLN A 47 9.37 10.83 5.53
C GLN A 47 10.71 10.29 5.02
N ILE A 48 11.22 9.25 5.66
CA ILE A 48 12.43 8.56 5.18
C ILE A 48 11.98 7.39 4.30
N ALA A 49 12.30 7.47 3.02
CA ALA A 49 11.97 6.46 2.02
C ALA A 49 13.20 5.62 1.66
N ILE A 50 13.25 4.37 2.06
CA ILE A 50 14.30 3.42 1.70
C ILE A 50 13.78 2.58 0.53
N ARG A 51 14.41 2.73 -0.63
CA ARG A 51 13.97 2.08 -1.87
C ARG A 51 14.70 0.75 -2.08
N ASN A 52 14.06 -0.15 -2.83
CA ASN A 52 14.65 -1.43 -3.25
C ASN A 52 15.15 -2.28 -2.07
N ILE A 53 14.26 -2.60 -1.13
CA ILE A 53 14.60 -3.36 0.07
C ILE A 53 14.64 -4.90 -0.14
N LEU A 54 14.42 -5.40 -1.35
CA LEU A 54 14.57 -6.84 -1.65
C LEU A 54 15.93 -7.42 -1.21
N PRO A 55 17.07 -6.71 -1.36
CA PRO A 55 18.36 -7.19 -0.88
C PRO A 55 18.47 -7.38 0.64
N TRP A 56 17.49 -6.94 1.43
CA TRP A 56 17.50 -7.16 2.89
C TRP A 56 17.31 -8.63 3.28
N GLY A 57 17.00 -9.49 2.32
CA GLY A 57 17.12 -10.93 2.47
C GLY A 57 15.80 -11.67 2.52
N LYS A 58 15.89 -12.91 3.04
CA LYS A 58 14.82 -13.91 2.97
C LYS A 58 13.48 -13.40 3.55
N LEU A 59 13.50 -12.64 4.62
CA LEU A 59 12.29 -12.15 5.27
C LEU A 59 11.46 -11.29 4.30
N ILE A 60 12.08 -10.37 3.58
CA ILE A 60 11.39 -9.54 2.58
C ILE A 60 10.91 -10.39 1.40
N HIS A 61 11.71 -11.37 0.97
CA HIS A 61 11.30 -12.30 -0.09
C HIS A 61 10.07 -13.12 0.32
N ASP A 62 10.05 -13.66 1.55
CA ASP A 62 8.91 -14.43 2.06
C ASP A 62 7.64 -13.57 2.14
N MET A 63 7.76 -12.31 2.51
CA MET A 63 6.63 -11.38 2.53
C MET A 63 6.06 -11.14 1.13
N VAL A 64 6.88 -10.74 0.17
CA VAL A 64 6.39 -10.42 -1.19
C VAL A 64 5.94 -11.64 -1.97
N THR A 65 6.40 -12.84 -1.58
CA THR A 65 5.96 -14.12 -2.16
C THR A 65 4.92 -14.85 -1.33
N ASN A 66 4.32 -14.17 -0.34
CA ASN A 66 3.29 -14.80 0.49
C ASN A 66 2.14 -15.34 -0.38
N PRO A 67 1.75 -16.64 -0.22
CA PRO A 67 0.76 -17.27 -1.10
C PRO A 67 -0.61 -16.58 -1.10
N ARG A 68 -1.03 -16.01 0.04
CA ARG A 68 -2.31 -15.28 0.12
C ARG A 68 -2.27 -14.00 -0.72
N LEU A 69 -1.13 -13.29 -0.68
CA LEU A 69 -0.90 -12.09 -1.45
C LEU A 69 -0.79 -12.40 -2.95
N LEU A 70 0.05 -13.38 -3.32
CA LEU A 70 0.22 -13.78 -4.73
C LEU A 70 -1.09 -14.27 -5.35
N SER A 71 -1.88 -15.04 -4.61
CA SER A 71 -3.20 -15.48 -5.10
C SER A 71 -4.13 -14.30 -5.41
N LEU A 72 -4.07 -13.23 -4.60
CA LEU A 72 -4.85 -12.03 -4.83
C LEU A 72 -4.31 -11.24 -6.03
N ALA A 73 -3.00 -11.04 -6.08
CA ALA A 73 -2.34 -10.34 -7.18
C ALA A 73 -2.60 -11.02 -8.53
N HIS A 74 -2.44 -12.32 -8.62
CA HIS A 74 -2.70 -13.06 -9.87
C HIS A 74 -4.16 -12.98 -10.32
N ARG A 75 -5.08 -12.95 -9.36
CA ARG A 75 -6.51 -12.82 -9.70
C ARG A 75 -6.88 -11.42 -10.19
N LEU A 76 -6.28 -10.38 -9.61
CA LEU A 76 -6.53 -8.99 -9.96
C LEU A 76 -5.81 -8.56 -11.23
N LEU A 77 -4.55 -8.96 -11.36
CA LEU A 77 -3.62 -8.43 -12.36
C LEU A 77 -3.25 -9.45 -13.44
N GLY A 78 -3.63 -10.72 -13.26
CA GLY A 78 -3.21 -11.81 -14.14
C GLY A 78 -1.89 -12.48 -13.69
N HIS A 79 -1.58 -13.64 -14.28
CA HIS A 79 -0.40 -14.43 -13.93
C HIS A 79 0.93 -13.80 -14.39
N ASP A 80 0.88 -12.85 -15.32
CA ASP A 80 2.04 -12.11 -15.81
C ASP A 80 2.37 -10.87 -14.97
N ALA A 81 1.68 -10.70 -13.84
CA ALA A 81 1.93 -9.61 -12.90
C ALA A 81 3.37 -9.63 -12.40
N THR A 82 4.01 -8.47 -12.37
CA THR A 82 5.38 -8.30 -11.92
C THR A 82 5.44 -7.40 -10.69
N LEU A 83 6.40 -7.68 -9.80
CA LEU A 83 6.70 -6.82 -8.67
C LEU A 83 7.43 -5.56 -9.17
N ALA A 84 6.75 -4.42 -9.13
CA ALA A 84 7.29 -3.16 -9.62
C ALA A 84 8.31 -2.54 -8.66
N ALA A 85 8.02 -2.54 -7.36
CA ALA A 85 8.90 -1.97 -6.35
C ALA A 85 8.60 -2.53 -4.95
N VAL A 86 9.61 -2.52 -4.09
CA VAL A 86 9.48 -2.75 -2.65
C VAL A 86 10.29 -1.69 -1.92
N SER A 87 9.66 -0.97 -1.00
CA SER A 87 10.30 0.09 -0.23
C SER A 87 9.82 0.08 1.22
N ALA A 88 10.64 0.58 2.13
CA ALA A 88 10.24 0.89 3.49
C ALA A 88 10.01 2.39 3.64
N ARG A 89 9.04 2.75 4.47
CA ARG A 89 8.73 4.13 4.86
C ARG A 89 8.83 4.26 6.36
N VAL A 90 9.63 5.19 6.82
CA VAL A 90 9.73 5.54 8.23
C VAL A 90 9.25 6.97 8.40
N LEU A 91 8.31 7.17 9.29
CA LEU A 91 7.68 8.44 9.58
C LEU A 91 8.20 8.94 10.94
N PRO A 92 9.13 9.91 10.97
CA PRO A 92 9.56 10.51 12.22
C PRO A 92 8.42 11.28 12.93
N PRO A 93 8.47 11.45 14.23
CA PRO A 93 7.52 12.28 14.96
C PRO A 93 7.43 13.69 14.35
N GLY A 94 6.20 14.18 14.14
CA GLY A 94 5.96 15.47 13.50
C GLY A 94 6.10 15.51 11.99
N CYS A 95 6.31 14.36 11.35
CA CYS A 95 6.27 14.25 9.90
C CYS A 95 4.95 14.80 9.34
N PRO A 96 4.99 15.69 8.34
CA PRO A 96 3.78 16.21 7.75
C PRO A 96 3.00 15.12 7.01
N GLN A 97 1.70 15.29 6.92
CA GLN A 97 0.86 14.41 6.10
C GLN A 97 1.31 14.47 4.64
N GLY A 98 1.43 13.32 4.00
CA GLY A 98 1.71 13.22 2.57
C GLY A 98 0.58 13.80 1.71
N GLY A 99 0.92 14.26 0.52
CA GLY A 99 -0.07 14.76 -0.42
C GLY A 99 -0.94 13.64 -1.02
N LEU A 100 -2.15 14.01 -1.40
CA LEU A 100 -3.05 13.14 -2.16
C LEU A 100 -2.40 12.73 -3.49
N HIS A 101 -2.36 11.43 -3.74
CA HIS A 101 -1.85 10.88 -4.99
C HIS A 101 -2.55 9.57 -5.35
N VAL A 102 -2.36 9.14 -6.56
CA VAL A 102 -2.73 7.81 -7.05
C VAL A 102 -1.48 7.21 -7.68
N ASP A 103 -1.09 6.03 -7.24
CA ASP A 103 0.16 5.40 -7.67
C ASP A 103 0.19 5.08 -9.16
N TYR A 104 -0.96 4.75 -9.73
CA TYR A 104 -1.09 4.51 -11.17
C TYR A 104 -2.12 5.44 -11.80
N PRO A 105 -1.69 6.40 -12.62
CA PRO A 105 -2.55 7.46 -13.13
C PRO A 105 -3.43 6.99 -14.31
N TYR A 106 -4.40 6.15 -14.05
CA TYR A 106 -5.34 5.63 -15.05
C TYR A 106 -5.95 6.71 -15.94
N TRP A 107 -6.37 7.83 -15.34
CA TRP A 107 -6.96 8.96 -16.05
C TRP A 107 -6.00 9.63 -17.04
N ALA A 108 -4.69 9.58 -16.77
CA ALA A 108 -3.68 10.17 -17.65
C ALA A 108 -3.39 9.27 -18.88
N MET A 109 -3.68 7.98 -18.76
CA MET A 109 -3.45 7.02 -19.84
C MET A 109 -4.61 6.97 -20.81
N ASN A 110 -5.82 6.85 -20.30
CA ASN A 110 -7.04 6.81 -21.11
C ASN A 110 -8.25 7.19 -20.23
N PRO A 111 -8.82 8.37 -20.39
CA PRO A 111 -10.04 8.74 -19.70
C PRO A 111 -11.14 7.73 -20.05
N GLY A 112 -11.67 7.02 -19.08
CA GLY A 112 -12.70 6.01 -19.28
C GLY A 112 -12.20 4.56 -19.34
N LEU A 113 -10.92 4.29 -19.04
CA LEU A 113 -10.49 2.91 -18.81
C LEU A 113 -11.32 2.30 -17.67
N PRO A 114 -11.81 1.07 -17.86
CA PRO A 114 -12.49 0.35 -16.79
C PRO A 114 -11.50 0.01 -15.67
N VAL A 115 -11.99 -0.09 -14.44
CA VAL A 115 -11.19 -0.57 -13.28
C VAL A 115 -10.86 -2.06 -13.39
N ASP A 116 -11.57 -2.79 -14.20
CA ASP A 116 -11.39 -4.22 -14.45
C ASP A 116 -11.01 -4.45 -15.92
N PRO A 117 -9.84 -5.05 -16.19
CA PRO A 117 -8.85 -5.52 -15.21
C PRO A 117 -8.10 -4.39 -14.50
N ALA A 118 -7.76 -4.62 -13.23
CA ALA A 118 -6.87 -3.73 -12.51
C ALA A 118 -5.47 -3.75 -13.14
N LEU A 119 -4.78 -2.60 -13.17
CA LEU A 119 -3.44 -2.50 -13.75
C LEU A 119 -2.34 -2.45 -12.68
N MET A 120 -2.69 -2.14 -11.44
CA MET A 120 -1.77 -2.09 -10.31
C MET A 120 -2.50 -2.45 -9.02
N MET A 121 -1.79 -3.09 -8.12
CA MET A 121 -2.18 -3.32 -6.74
C MET A 121 -1.07 -2.82 -5.82
N GLN A 122 -1.40 -1.94 -4.90
CA GLN A 122 -0.50 -1.51 -3.85
C GLN A 122 -0.71 -2.38 -2.60
N VAL A 123 0.39 -2.77 -1.95
CA VAL A 123 0.35 -3.51 -0.69
C VAL A 123 1.11 -2.72 0.36
N ILE A 124 0.45 -2.45 1.47
CA ILE A 124 1.06 -1.80 2.62
C ILE A 124 1.18 -2.83 3.75
N TRP A 125 2.40 -3.15 4.12
CA TRP A 125 2.72 -3.98 5.26
C TRP A 125 2.88 -3.10 6.50
N MET A 126 2.00 -3.28 7.46
CA MET A 126 2.03 -2.50 8.71
C MET A 126 3.01 -3.16 9.69
N MET A 127 4.19 -2.55 9.87
CA MET A 127 5.19 -3.02 10.83
C MET A 127 4.87 -2.57 12.26
N GLU A 128 3.98 -1.62 12.39
CA GLU A 128 3.34 -1.18 13.63
C GLU A 128 1.84 -1.06 13.40
N PRO A 129 0.99 -1.27 14.41
CA PRO A 129 -0.44 -1.03 14.28
C PRO A 129 -0.71 0.40 13.84
N PHE A 130 -1.48 0.61 12.80
CA PHE A 130 -1.91 1.95 12.41
C PHE A 130 -2.92 2.49 13.42
N THR A 131 -2.67 3.70 13.88
CA THR A 131 -3.54 4.45 14.79
C THR A 131 -3.80 5.85 14.23
N GLU A 132 -4.74 6.56 14.81
CA GLU A 132 -5.02 7.95 14.45
C GLU A 132 -3.83 8.91 14.67
N HIS A 133 -2.81 8.47 15.43
CA HIS A 133 -1.73 9.33 15.91
C HIS A 133 -0.33 8.96 15.41
N ASN A 134 -0.18 7.84 14.70
CA ASN A 134 1.14 7.36 14.23
C ASN A 134 1.32 7.36 12.72
N GLY A 135 0.54 8.16 12.00
CA GLY A 135 0.71 8.31 10.57
C GLY A 135 0.08 7.20 9.72
N GLY A 136 -0.95 6.52 10.22
CA GLY A 136 -1.73 5.57 9.43
C GLY A 136 -2.16 6.18 8.09
N THR A 137 -2.11 5.36 7.03
CA THR A 137 -2.38 5.81 5.65
C THR A 137 -3.83 6.27 5.51
N TRP A 138 -4.02 7.41 4.85
CA TRP A 138 -5.34 7.89 4.46
C TRP A 138 -5.74 7.31 3.12
N VAL A 139 -6.97 6.85 3.03
CA VAL A 139 -7.58 6.30 1.80
C VAL A 139 -8.95 6.91 1.58
N ALA A 140 -9.36 7.06 0.34
CA ALA A 140 -10.72 7.45 -0.02
C ALA A 140 -11.47 6.20 -0.52
N PRO A 141 -12.35 5.58 0.30
CA PRO A 141 -13.07 4.39 -0.09
C PRO A 141 -13.87 4.59 -1.37
N GLY A 142 -13.81 3.62 -2.27
CA GLY A 142 -14.54 3.65 -3.54
C GLY A 142 -13.93 4.57 -4.61
N SER A 143 -12.81 5.26 -4.31
CA SER A 143 -12.21 6.22 -5.23
C SER A 143 -11.71 5.63 -6.55
N GLN A 144 -11.41 4.33 -6.59
CA GLN A 144 -11.07 3.63 -7.84
C GLN A 144 -12.21 3.66 -8.87
N LEU A 145 -13.45 3.92 -8.44
CA LEU A 145 -14.64 4.00 -9.30
C LEU A 145 -14.96 5.43 -9.78
N TRP A 146 -14.23 6.45 -9.33
CA TRP A 146 -14.56 7.85 -9.63
C TRP A 146 -14.20 8.28 -11.07
N GLY A 147 -13.48 7.45 -11.82
CA GLY A 147 -13.21 7.68 -13.25
C GLY A 147 -12.26 8.81 -13.58
N GLY A 148 -11.63 9.43 -12.58
CA GLY A 148 -10.71 10.55 -12.76
C GLY A 148 -9.83 10.81 -11.55
N ARG A 149 -8.95 11.80 -11.67
CA ARG A 149 -8.16 12.24 -10.51
C ARG A 149 -9.08 12.97 -9.52
N PRO A 150 -9.18 12.51 -8.27
CA PRO A 150 -9.94 13.22 -7.25
C PRO A 150 -9.29 14.57 -6.96
N ASP A 151 -10.09 15.60 -6.72
CA ASP A 151 -9.61 16.84 -6.16
C ASP A 151 -9.49 16.75 -4.62
N GLU A 152 -8.89 17.77 -4.04
CA GLU A 152 -8.62 17.80 -2.61
C GLU A 152 -9.89 17.86 -1.76
N ALA A 153 -10.93 18.54 -2.24
CA ALA A 153 -12.21 18.65 -1.57
C ALA A 153 -12.94 17.30 -1.57
N GLN A 154 -12.99 16.64 -2.73
CA GLN A 154 -13.59 15.31 -2.88
C GLN A 154 -12.87 14.28 -2.02
N PHE A 155 -11.52 14.32 -1.98
CA PHE A 155 -10.76 13.43 -1.10
C PHE A 155 -11.10 13.69 0.37
N SER A 156 -11.08 14.95 0.81
CA SER A 156 -11.32 15.30 2.22
C SER A 156 -12.72 14.92 2.71
N GLU A 157 -13.71 14.93 1.81
CA GLU A 157 -15.08 14.51 2.13
C GLU A 157 -15.19 13.00 2.39
N HIS A 158 -14.39 12.19 1.67
CA HIS A 158 -14.52 10.72 1.67
C HIS A 158 -13.38 9.99 2.37
N ALA A 159 -12.28 10.70 2.68
CA ALA A 159 -11.09 10.07 3.22
C ALA A 159 -11.28 9.57 4.64
N ILE A 160 -10.78 8.37 4.87
CA ILE A 160 -10.65 7.77 6.19
C ILE A 160 -9.18 7.42 6.46
N GLN A 161 -8.77 7.48 7.71
CA GLN A 161 -7.47 6.96 8.10
C GLN A 161 -7.57 5.47 8.36
N ALA A 162 -6.71 4.69 7.72
CA ALA A 162 -6.61 3.27 8.00
C ALA A 162 -6.11 3.05 9.44
N THR A 163 -6.79 2.17 10.17
CA THR A 163 -6.42 1.76 11.53
C THR A 163 -6.41 0.24 11.62
N GLY A 164 -5.57 -0.31 12.49
CA GLY A 164 -5.48 -1.74 12.71
C GLY A 164 -4.08 -2.31 12.51
N ASN A 165 -4.00 -3.64 12.51
CA ASN A 165 -2.79 -4.44 12.32
C ASN A 165 -3.11 -5.78 11.67
#